data_21959c2a8043ba815e8d0428774e9ee6
#
_entry.id   21959c2a8043ba815e8d0428774e9ee6
#
_cell.length_a   1.000
_cell.length_b   1.000
_cell.length_c   1.000
_cell.angle_alpha   90.00
_cell.angle_beta   90.00
_cell.angle_gamma   90.00
#
_symmetry.space_group_name_H-M   'P 1'
#
loop_
_entity.id
_entity.type
_entity.pdbx_description
1 polymer ?
#
loop_
_entity_poly.entity_id
_entity_poly.type
_entity_poly.pdbx_seq_one_letter_code
_entity_poly.pdbx_strand_id
1 'polypeptide(L)'
;MRIGIPNESYAGQVLVAASPDAVGKLIKLGYTVCVEAGAGKHADFYDESYREAGAEVVDASVAWASDIVICLDTPSDDKLALIKQGATLIARMNPGANPGLVKTLSAMGVTALAMDAVPRISRAQSLDVRSSMMNVAGYRAVIEAANVFGRLFSGQVTAAGKVPPAKVYVIGVGVAGLAAIGTAASMGSIVSATDVRPEVADQVESLGGSFVEIPVKQESSDGYAKEMSDDQQQLVLKVYTEQAAKNDIVITTAQIPGRPSPLLLTEEAVRGMKPGSVIIDMGASEQGSNCALTKPGEVVRTENDVTIVGYTDLPGRLPSQASQLYGQNIVNLFKLVTPEKDGVLQLNEEDEVIRGMTVTLEGEIMWPPPPVKVSAAPQKKEDVAAVAPEVEATEKPAWKKWWWKIALAVLGVALIMTAPSQMTSHFIVFELAVVVGFYVITSVTHALHTPLMSVTNAISGIIIVGAILLAGSDNPIVAVLSVIAMAIAAINVFGGFLVTHRMLKMFQRSSGNE
;
A
#
# COMPACT_ATOMS: atom_id res chain seq x y z
N MET A 1 26.36 -13.32 -15.01
CA MET A 1 25.50 -14.50 -14.74
C MET A 1 24.27 -14.45 -15.63
N ARG A 2 23.68 -15.60 -15.94
CA ARG A 2 22.44 -15.71 -16.74
C ARG A 2 21.24 -15.87 -15.81
N ILE A 3 20.21 -15.04 -16.03
CA ILE A 3 18.92 -15.13 -15.35
C ILE A 3 17.91 -15.84 -16.26
N GLY A 4 17.24 -16.87 -15.74
CA GLY A 4 16.15 -17.57 -16.42
C GLY A 4 14.80 -17.19 -15.80
N ILE A 5 13.84 -16.86 -16.65
CA ILE A 5 12.46 -16.56 -16.28
C ILE A 5 11.58 -17.64 -16.92
N PRO A 6 11.18 -18.67 -16.16
CA PRO A 6 10.39 -19.76 -16.68
C PRO A 6 8.92 -19.39 -16.86
N ASN A 7 8.22 -20.23 -17.62
CA ASN A 7 6.78 -20.18 -17.77
C ASN A 7 6.13 -21.01 -16.66
N GLU A 8 5.39 -20.37 -15.77
CA GLU A 8 4.72 -21.02 -14.63
C GLU A 8 3.24 -21.35 -14.90
N SER A 9 2.77 -21.23 -16.15
CA SER A 9 1.38 -21.54 -16.52
C SER A 9 0.99 -23.00 -16.30
N TYR A 10 1.96 -23.92 -16.23
CA TYR A 10 1.75 -25.33 -15.87
C TYR A 10 1.11 -25.49 -14.47
N ALA A 11 1.35 -24.53 -13.56
CA ALA A 11 0.76 -24.51 -12.22
C ALA A 11 -0.52 -23.63 -12.14
N GLY A 12 -1.08 -23.24 -13.29
CA GLY A 12 -2.22 -22.32 -13.35
C GLY A 12 -1.88 -20.85 -13.09
N GLN A 13 -0.58 -20.51 -12.98
CA GLN A 13 -0.13 -19.14 -12.77
C GLN A 13 -0.34 -18.29 -14.04
N VAL A 14 -0.97 -17.14 -13.88
CA VAL A 14 -1.23 -16.19 -14.99
C VAL A 14 -0.27 -15.00 -14.99
N LEU A 15 0.48 -14.81 -13.89
CA LEU A 15 1.51 -13.79 -13.81
C LEU A 15 2.84 -14.32 -14.39
N VAL A 16 3.77 -13.41 -14.61
CA VAL A 16 5.17 -13.72 -14.93
C VAL A 16 6.10 -12.99 -13.96
N ALA A 17 7.18 -13.64 -13.56
CA ALA A 17 8.09 -13.11 -12.54
C ALA A 17 8.82 -11.82 -12.95
N ALA A 18 8.99 -11.56 -14.25
CA ALA A 18 9.53 -10.30 -14.75
C ALA A 18 8.83 -9.87 -16.03
N SER A 19 8.37 -8.62 -16.08
CA SER A 19 7.87 -7.96 -17.30
C SER A 19 9.02 -7.58 -18.23
N PRO A 20 8.79 -7.26 -19.52
CA PRO A 20 9.82 -6.78 -20.43
C PRO A 20 10.58 -5.56 -19.91
N ASP A 21 9.90 -4.62 -19.24
CA ASP A 21 10.56 -3.46 -18.60
C ASP A 21 11.50 -3.89 -17.45
N ALA A 22 11.09 -4.85 -16.62
CA ALA A 22 11.94 -5.40 -15.57
C ALA A 22 13.17 -6.11 -16.16
N VAL A 23 12.99 -6.89 -17.23
CA VAL A 23 14.07 -7.54 -17.98
C VAL A 23 15.08 -6.52 -18.49
N GLY A 24 14.64 -5.45 -19.14
CA GLY A 24 15.53 -4.39 -19.60
C GLY A 24 16.34 -3.72 -18.48
N LYS A 25 15.74 -3.63 -17.27
CA LYS A 25 16.45 -3.13 -16.07
C LYS A 25 17.46 -4.12 -15.54
N LEU A 26 17.18 -5.43 -15.55
CA LEU A 26 18.13 -6.48 -15.14
C LEU A 26 19.32 -6.54 -16.09
N ILE A 27 19.11 -6.40 -17.40
CA ILE A 27 20.20 -6.32 -18.39
C ILE A 27 21.10 -5.11 -18.13
N LYS A 28 20.53 -3.96 -17.76
CA LYS A 28 21.32 -2.76 -17.38
C LYS A 28 22.14 -2.96 -16.09
N LEU A 29 21.83 -3.96 -15.28
CA LEU A 29 22.64 -4.38 -14.13
C LEU A 29 23.74 -5.40 -14.49
N GLY A 30 23.94 -5.67 -15.79
CA GLY A 30 25.00 -6.53 -16.30
C GLY A 30 24.62 -8.00 -16.49
N TYR A 31 23.37 -8.39 -16.26
CA TYR A 31 22.91 -9.76 -16.46
C TYR A 31 22.55 -10.06 -17.90
N THR A 32 22.77 -11.30 -18.32
CA THR A 32 22.09 -11.85 -19.51
C THR A 32 20.78 -12.48 -19.06
N VAL A 33 19.69 -12.19 -19.77
CA VAL A 33 18.35 -12.68 -19.38
C VAL A 33 17.78 -13.54 -20.49
N CYS A 34 17.26 -14.70 -20.11
CA CYS A 34 16.46 -15.54 -20.99
C CYS A 34 15.06 -15.77 -20.38
N VAL A 35 14.08 -15.84 -21.25
CA VAL A 35 12.68 -16.02 -20.91
C VAL A 35 12.16 -17.24 -21.63
N GLU A 36 11.48 -18.14 -20.93
CA GLU A 36 10.83 -19.30 -21.57
C GLU A 36 9.71 -18.82 -22.49
N ALA A 37 9.64 -19.41 -23.69
CA ALA A 37 8.64 -19.07 -24.68
C ALA A 37 7.22 -19.10 -24.11
N GLY A 38 6.48 -18.02 -24.30
CA GLY A 38 5.11 -17.86 -23.80
C GLY A 38 4.98 -17.57 -22.31
N ALA A 39 6.06 -17.37 -21.55
CA ALA A 39 5.99 -17.15 -20.11
C ALA A 39 5.11 -15.96 -19.71
N GLY A 40 5.15 -14.86 -20.46
CA GLY A 40 4.36 -13.65 -20.18
C GLY A 40 3.00 -13.60 -20.88
N LYS A 41 2.62 -14.61 -21.66
CA LYS A 41 1.43 -14.57 -22.54
C LYS A 41 0.12 -14.26 -21.79
N HIS A 42 -0.07 -14.84 -20.61
CA HIS A 42 -1.29 -14.63 -19.81
C HIS A 42 -1.31 -13.24 -19.10
N ALA A 43 -0.16 -12.55 -19.08
CA ALA A 43 -0.02 -11.21 -18.56
C ALA A 43 0.08 -10.13 -19.67
N ASP A 44 -0.29 -10.46 -20.90
CA ASP A 44 -0.22 -9.61 -22.09
C ASP A 44 1.22 -9.18 -22.47
N PHE A 45 2.23 -9.96 -22.06
CA PHE A 45 3.63 -9.79 -22.47
C PHE A 45 4.01 -10.90 -23.43
N TYR A 46 4.10 -10.57 -24.72
CA TYR A 46 4.44 -11.52 -25.77
C TYR A 46 5.96 -11.64 -25.95
N ASP A 47 6.38 -12.77 -26.50
CA ASP A 47 7.80 -13.09 -26.71
C ASP A 47 8.57 -12.00 -27.44
N GLU A 48 7.94 -11.30 -28.38
CA GLU A 48 8.56 -10.20 -29.12
C GLU A 48 8.95 -9.03 -28.20
N SER A 49 8.07 -8.68 -27.25
CA SER A 49 8.37 -7.61 -26.28
C SER A 49 9.57 -7.94 -25.40
N TYR A 50 9.80 -9.22 -25.11
CA TYR A 50 11.01 -9.65 -24.39
C TYR A 50 12.26 -9.58 -25.26
N ARG A 51 12.17 -9.94 -26.58
CA ARG A 51 13.27 -9.77 -27.52
C ARG A 51 13.65 -8.28 -27.69
N GLU A 52 12.65 -7.41 -27.84
CA GLU A 52 12.84 -5.96 -27.90
C GLU A 52 13.50 -5.40 -26.63
N ALA A 53 13.19 -5.97 -25.45
CA ALA A 53 13.84 -5.61 -24.20
C ALA A 53 15.28 -6.16 -24.06
N GLY A 54 15.74 -6.99 -25.00
CA GLY A 54 17.08 -7.56 -25.07
C GLY A 54 17.22 -8.94 -24.43
N ALA A 55 16.11 -9.64 -24.13
CA ALA A 55 16.14 -11.02 -23.64
C ALA A 55 16.22 -12.03 -24.78
N GLU A 56 16.77 -13.19 -24.51
CA GLU A 56 16.69 -14.36 -25.34
C GLU A 56 15.42 -15.15 -25.00
N VAL A 57 14.58 -15.44 -25.99
CA VAL A 57 13.41 -16.34 -25.79
C VAL A 57 13.87 -17.76 -26.08
N VAL A 58 13.70 -18.66 -25.12
CA VAL A 58 14.29 -20.00 -25.09
C VAL A 58 13.27 -21.08 -24.71
N ASP A 59 13.68 -22.33 -24.84
CA ASP A 59 12.91 -23.46 -24.34
C ASP A 59 13.02 -23.59 -22.82
N ALA A 60 12.06 -24.31 -22.19
CA ALA A 60 12.00 -24.55 -20.75
C ALA A 60 13.32 -25.07 -20.18
N SER A 61 13.96 -26.07 -20.82
CA SER A 61 15.22 -26.66 -20.35
C SER A 61 16.35 -25.65 -20.21
N VAL A 62 16.38 -24.61 -21.01
CA VAL A 62 17.39 -23.56 -20.98
C VAL A 62 17.08 -22.53 -19.90
N ALA A 63 15.80 -22.11 -19.78
CA ALA A 63 15.38 -21.15 -18.75
C ALA A 63 15.62 -21.71 -17.35
N TRP A 64 15.19 -22.96 -17.09
CA TRP A 64 15.36 -23.61 -15.78
C TRP A 64 16.82 -23.95 -15.46
N ALA A 65 17.68 -24.19 -16.45
CA ALA A 65 19.10 -24.47 -16.27
C ALA A 65 19.98 -23.21 -16.23
N SER A 66 19.42 -22.04 -15.94
CA SER A 66 20.18 -20.77 -15.78
C SER A 66 20.91 -20.69 -14.44
N ASP A 67 21.86 -19.75 -14.31
CA ASP A 67 22.61 -19.55 -13.07
C ASP A 67 21.72 -19.00 -11.94
N ILE A 68 20.72 -18.19 -12.32
CA ILE A 68 19.71 -17.63 -11.44
C ILE A 68 18.33 -17.91 -12.09
N VAL A 69 17.43 -18.53 -11.35
CA VAL A 69 16.05 -18.80 -11.77
C VAL A 69 15.11 -17.94 -10.95
N ILE A 70 14.28 -17.14 -11.60
CA ILE A 70 13.31 -16.27 -10.93
C ILE A 70 11.91 -16.76 -11.23
N CYS A 71 11.20 -17.18 -10.18
CA CYS A 71 9.83 -17.64 -10.23
C CYS A 71 8.91 -16.76 -9.37
N LEU A 72 7.61 -16.88 -9.58
CA LEU A 72 6.60 -16.31 -8.68
C LEU A 72 6.41 -17.19 -7.46
N ASP A 73 6.21 -18.48 -7.69
CA ASP A 73 5.91 -19.47 -6.68
C ASP A 73 6.97 -20.59 -6.62
N THR A 74 6.90 -21.40 -5.59
CA THR A 74 7.73 -22.58 -5.46
C THR A 74 7.51 -23.51 -6.65
N PRO A 75 8.58 -23.86 -7.40
CA PRO A 75 8.47 -24.82 -8.50
C PRO A 75 8.05 -26.22 -8.01
N SER A 76 7.36 -26.98 -8.88
CA SER A 76 7.11 -28.40 -8.65
C SER A 76 8.38 -29.24 -8.69
N ASP A 77 8.38 -30.43 -8.11
CA ASP A 77 9.57 -31.29 -7.98
C ASP A 77 10.22 -31.60 -9.33
N ASP A 78 9.44 -31.81 -10.39
CA ASP A 78 9.93 -32.02 -11.75
C ASP A 78 10.65 -30.77 -12.32
N LYS A 79 10.22 -29.59 -11.94
CA LYS A 79 10.87 -28.32 -12.33
C LYS A 79 12.10 -28.04 -11.48
N LEU A 80 12.04 -28.31 -10.18
CA LEU A 80 13.22 -28.24 -9.31
C LEU A 80 14.36 -29.11 -9.84
N ALA A 81 14.06 -30.30 -10.34
CA ALA A 81 15.06 -31.20 -10.92
C ALA A 81 15.80 -30.64 -12.15
N LEU A 82 15.28 -29.61 -12.80
CA LEU A 82 15.91 -28.93 -13.95
C LEU A 82 16.91 -27.83 -13.50
N ILE A 83 16.85 -27.42 -12.24
CA ILE A 83 17.73 -26.38 -11.69
C ILE A 83 19.13 -26.96 -11.49
N LYS A 84 20.15 -26.24 -11.94
CA LYS A 84 21.55 -26.66 -11.79
C LYS A 84 21.98 -26.66 -10.32
N GLN A 85 22.84 -27.56 -9.96
CA GLN A 85 23.56 -27.50 -8.69
C GLN A 85 24.34 -26.17 -8.61
N GLY A 86 24.27 -25.50 -7.46
CA GLY A 86 24.93 -24.21 -7.24
C GLY A 86 24.20 -23.02 -7.87
N ALA A 87 23.05 -23.22 -8.52
CA ALA A 87 22.22 -22.12 -9.00
C ALA A 87 21.52 -21.36 -7.85
N THR A 88 21.05 -20.16 -8.15
CA THR A 88 20.21 -19.37 -7.23
C THR A 88 18.74 -19.43 -7.66
N LEU A 89 17.85 -19.81 -6.74
CA LEU A 89 16.39 -19.76 -6.93
C LEU A 89 15.81 -18.59 -6.14
N ILE A 90 15.05 -17.74 -6.82
CA ILE A 90 14.34 -16.59 -6.23
C ILE A 90 12.84 -16.79 -6.47
N ALA A 91 12.05 -16.96 -5.40
CA ALA A 91 10.62 -17.22 -5.50
C ALA A 91 9.90 -16.91 -4.18
N ARG A 92 8.57 -16.98 -4.16
CA ARG A 92 7.78 -17.09 -2.92
C ARG A 92 7.82 -18.55 -2.48
N MET A 93 8.29 -18.84 -1.28
CA MET A 93 8.58 -20.22 -0.82
C MET A 93 7.84 -20.60 0.45
N ASN A 94 7.39 -19.62 1.23
CA ASN A 94 6.82 -19.82 2.57
C ASN A 94 7.64 -20.85 3.40
N PRO A 95 8.94 -20.59 3.64
CA PRO A 95 9.87 -21.59 4.18
C PRO A 95 9.47 -22.07 5.57
N GLY A 96 8.75 -21.24 6.35
CA GLY A 96 8.25 -21.64 7.67
C GLY A 96 7.18 -22.73 7.61
N ALA A 97 6.34 -22.74 6.57
CA ALA A 97 5.32 -23.75 6.35
C ALA A 97 5.84 -24.95 5.52
N ASN A 98 6.96 -24.79 4.82
CA ASN A 98 7.49 -25.78 3.87
C ASN A 98 8.90 -26.29 4.25
N PRO A 99 9.10 -26.91 5.44
CA PRO A 99 10.43 -27.41 5.85
C PRO A 99 10.97 -28.53 4.96
N GLY A 100 10.10 -29.24 4.25
CA GLY A 100 10.48 -30.24 3.24
C GLY A 100 11.21 -29.61 2.05
N LEU A 101 10.66 -28.52 1.51
CA LEU A 101 11.29 -27.75 0.43
C LEU A 101 12.69 -27.24 0.83
N VAL A 102 12.83 -26.70 2.05
CA VAL A 102 14.11 -26.21 2.55
C VAL A 102 15.17 -27.30 2.53
N LYS A 103 14.84 -28.52 2.97
CA LYS A 103 15.74 -29.68 2.93
C LYS A 103 16.09 -30.10 1.50
N THR A 104 15.12 -30.09 0.59
CA THR A 104 15.33 -30.42 -0.83
C THR A 104 16.29 -29.43 -1.48
N LEU A 105 16.08 -28.12 -1.30
CA LEU A 105 16.96 -27.08 -1.85
C LEU A 105 18.39 -27.17 -1.30
N SER A 106 18.51 -27.44 0.02
CA SER A 106 19.80 -27.70 0.67
C SER A 106 20.52 -28.92 0.06
N ALA A 107 19.83 -30.04 -0.10
CA ALA A 107 20.40 -31.26 -0.69
C ALA A 107 20.84 -31.08 -2.15
N MET A 108 20.17 -30.19 -2.89
CA MET A 108 20.53 -29.83 -4.28
C MET A 108 21.72 -28.85 -4.35
N GLY A 109 22.22 -28.33 -3.23
CA GLY A 109 23.26 -27.29 -3.23
C GLY A 109 22.79 -25.94 -3.81
N VAL A 110 21.49 -25.67 -3.83
CA VAL A 110 20.90 -24.45 -4.40
C VAL A 110 20.92 -23.33 -3.36
N THR A 111 21.27 -22.13 -3.79
CA THR A 111 21.05 -20.90 -3.01
C THR A 111 19.60 -20.45 -3.21
N ALA A 112 18.83 -20.26 -2.14
CA ALA A 112 17.41 -19.91 -2.24
C ALA A 112 17.09 -18.62 -1.49
N LEU A 113 16.48 -17.66 -2.20
CA LEU A 113 16.00 -16.38 -1.67
C LEU A 113 14.48 -16.35 -1.72
N ALA A 114 13.84 -16.29 -0.54
CA ALA A 114 12.40 -16.24 -0.42
C ALA A 114 11.88 -14.79 -0.44
N MET A 115 11.21 -14.39 -1.53
CA MET A 115 10.63 -13.05 -1.68
C MET A 115 9.53 -12.75 -0.67
N ASP A 116 8.87 -13.76 -0.16
CA ASP A 116 7.85 -13.66 0.90
C ASP A 116 8.42 -13.69 2.32
N ALA A 117 9.73 -13.86 2.47
CA ALA A 117 10.46 -13.78 3.75
C ALA A 117 11.22 -12.45 3.94
N VAL A 118 11.04 -11.48 3.05
CA VAL A 118 11.61 -10.13 3.18
C VAL A 118 11.23 -9.52 4.53
N PRO A 119 12.21 -9.06 5.34
CA PRO A 119 11.94 -8.50 6.66
C PRO A 119 11.15 -7.19 6.58
N ARG A 120 10.27 -6.94 7.56
CA ARG A 120 9.42 -5.76 7.63
C ARG A 120 10.14 -4.56 8.23
N ILE A 121 11.16 -4.07 7.54
CA ILE A 121 11.90 -2.85 7.87
C ILE A 121 11.79 -1.83 6.76
N SER A 122 11.90 -0.55 7.07
CA SER A 122 11.70 0.55 6.10
C SER A 122 12.58 0.41 4.86
N ARG A 123 13.83 -0.04 5.02
CA ARG A 123 14.79 -0.25 3.92
C ARG A 123 14.37 -1.37 2.95
N ALA A 124 13.64 -2.39 3.43
CA ALA A 124 13.19 -3.52 2.65
C ALA A 124 11.82 -3.34 1.98
N GLN A 125 11.13 -2.23 2.25
CA GLN A 125 9.77 -1.99 1.77
C GLN A 125 9.64 -2.12 0.24
N SER A 126 10.64 -1.69 -0.52
CA SER A 126 10.63 -1.78 -1.98
C SER A 126 10.78 -3.20 -2.53
N LEU A 127 11.13 -4.18 -1.68
CA LEU A 127 11.25 -5.59 -1.99
C LEU A 127 10.02 -6.41 -1.58
N ASP A 128 9.09 -5.82 -0.82
CA ASP A 128 7.94 -6.54 -0.25
C ASP A 128 6.88 -6.86 -1.31
N VAL A 129 7.02 -8.04 -1.91
CA VAL A 129 6.07 -8.56 -2.92
C VAL A 129 4.69 -8.82 -2.34
N ARG A 130 4.59 -9.14 -1.04
CA ARG A 130 3.29 -9.35 -0.39
C ARG A 130 2.50 -8.06 -0.35
N SER A 131 3.11 -6.97 0.08
CA SER A 131 2.47 -5.64 0.07
C SER A 131 2.09 -5.20 -1.35
N SER A 132 2.97 -5.42 -2.35
CA SER A 132 2.67 -5.10 -3.75
C SER A 132 1.44 -5.87 -4.25
N MET A 133 1.39 -7.18 -4.01
CA MET A 133 0.26 -8.02 -4.43
C MET A 133 -1.02 -7.72 -3.66
N MET A 134 -0.93 -7.45 -2.34
CA MET A 134 -2.09 -7.10 -1.53
C MET A 134 -2.71 -5.76 -1.94
N ASN A 135 -1.93 -4.79 -2.41
CA ASN A 135 -2.46 -3.54 -2.95
C ASN A 135 -3.32 -3.81 -4.21
N VAL A 136 -2.80 -4.60 -5.15
CA VAL A 136 -3.54 -5.01 -6.36
C VAL A 136 -4.80 -5.79 -6.00
N ALA A 137 -4.69 -6.71 -5.03
CA ALA A 137 -5.81 -7.51 -4.56
C ALA A 137 -6.93 -6.65 -3.95
N GLY A 138 -6.58 -5.64 -3.14
CA GLY A 138 -7.55 -4.71 -2.54
C GLY A 138 -8.30 -3.88 -3.59
N TYR A 139 -7.60 -3.37 -4.59
CA TYR A 139 -8.23 -2.73 -5.75
C TYR A 139 -9.18 -3.71 -6.46
N ARG A 140 -8.69 -4.90 -6.79
CA ARG A 140 -9.48 -5.88 -7.55
C ARG A 140 -10.70 -6.37 -6.78
N ALA A 141 -10.62 -6.50 -5.45
CA ALA A 141 -11.75 -6.86 -4.60
C ALA A 141 -12.95 -5.90 -4.79
N VAL A 142 -12.70 -4.60 -4.88
CA VAL A 142 -13.76 -3.60 -5.14
C VAL A 142 -14.34 -3.75 -6.55
N ILE A 143 -13.52 -4.03 -7.55
CA ILE A 143 -13.98 -4.26 -8.92
C ILE A 143 -14.83 -5.52 -9.02
N GLU A 144 -14.43 -6.61 -8.34
CA GLU A 144 -15.26 -7.83 -8.27
C GLU A 144 -16.58 -7.57 -7.54
N ALA A 145 -16.55 -6.82 -6.44
CA ALA A 145 -17.77 -6.39 -5.75
C ALA A 145 -18.70 -5.61 -6.69
N ALA A 146 -18.16 -4.65 -7.44
CA ALA A 146 -18.94 -3.85 -8.39
C ALA A 146 -19.54 -4.70 -9.51
N ASN A 147 -18.80 -5.70 -9.98
CA ASN A 147 -19.25 -6.61 -11.05
C ASN A 147 -20.46 -7.46 -10.63
N VAL A 148 -20.50 -7.93 -9.37
CA VAL A 148 -21.56 -8.83 -8.89
C VAL A 148 -22.70 -8.14 -8.13
N PHE A 149 -22.51 -6.89 -7.70
CA PHE A 149 -23.45 -6.16 -6.85
C PHE A 149 -24.79 -5.82 -7.55
N GLY A 150 -24.78 -5.66 -8.87
CA GLY A 150 -26.00 -5.37 -9.66
C GLY A 150 -26.65 -4.00 -9.40
N ARG A 151 -25.99 -3.09 -8.64
CA ARG A 151 -26.42 -1.74 -8.34
C ARG A 151 -25.28 -0.74 -8.56
N LEU A 152 -25.60 0.56 -8.58
CA LEU A 152 -24.60 1.62 -8.74
C LEU A 152 -23.76 1.79 -7.48
N PHE A 153 -22.45 2.00 -7.65
CA PHE A 153 -21.54 2.37 -6.54
C PHE A 153 -21.71 3.84 -6.17
N SER A 154 -21.71 4.73 -7.16
CA SER A 154 -21.87 6.16 -6.92
C SER A 154 -23.34 6.57 -6.82
N GLY A 155 -23.61 7.58 -6.02
CA GLY A 155 -24.91 8.25 -6.05
C GLY A 155 -25.17 8.90 -7.41
N GLN A 156 -26.41 8.80 -7.91
CA GLN A 156 -26.81 9.34 -9.21
C GLN A 156 -28.09 10.17 -9.08
N VAL A 157 -28.23 11.15 -9.96
CA VAL A 157 -29.50 11.86 -10.20
C VAL A 157 -29.93 11.54 -11.62
N THR A 158 -31.07 10.85 -11.74
CA THR A 158 -31.62 10.42 -13.02
C THR A 158 -32.94 11.14 -13.32
N ALA A 159 -33.46 10.99 -14.53
CA ALA A 159 -34.79 11.49 -14.87
C ALA A 159 -35.89 10.86 -13.99
N ALA A 160 -35.68 9.64 -13.48
CA ALA A 160 -36.62 8.94 -12.60
C ALA A 160 -36.41 9.26 -11.09
N GLY A 161 -35.41 10.07 -10.74
CA GLY A 161 -35.12 10.44 -9.36
C GLY A 161 -33.71 10.16 -8.91
N LYS A 162 -33.47 10.21 -7.59
CA LYS A 162 -32.18 10.02 -6.95
C LYS A 162 -31.92 8.54 -6.66
N VAL A 163 -30.71 8.09 -6.95
CA VAL A 163 -30.17 6.78 -6.55
C VAL A 163 -29.10 7.02 -5.49
N PRO A 164 -29.25 6.47 -4.28
CA PRO A 164 -28.22 6.62 -3.24
C PRO A 164 -26.95 5.85 -3.60
N PRO A 165 -25.77 6.28 -3.12
CA PRO A 165 -24.53 5.52 -3.29
C PRO A 165 -24.56 4.23 -2.49
N ALA A 166 -23.81 3.23 -2.94
CA ALA A 166 -23.58 1.98 -2.21
C ALA A 166 -22.81 2.25 -0.91
N LYS A 167 -23.07 1.43 0.11
CA LYS A 167 -22.35 1.44 1.39
C LYS A 167 -21.39 0.27 1.41
N VAL A 168 -20.09 0.57 1.54
CA VAL A 168 -19.02 -0.42 1.59
C VAL A 168 -18.41 -0.45 2.98
N TYR A 169 -18.30 -1.63 3.56
CA TYR A 169 -17.65 -1.84 4.85
C TYR A 169 -16.40 -2.71 4.66
N VAL A 170 -15.25 -2.23 5.13
CA VAL A 170 -13.98 -2.94 5.02
C VAL A 170 -13.53 -3.38 6.41
N ILE A 171 -13.30 -4.69 6.58
CA ILE A 171 -12.78 -5.29 7.81
C ILE A 171 -11.30 -5.61 7.62
N GLY A 172 -10.46 -4.90 8.36
CA GLY A 172 -9.00 -4.92 8.25
C GLY A 172 -8.47 -3.77 7.40
N VAL A 173 -7.62 -2.93 8.01
CA VAL A 173 -7.03 -1.73 7.40
C VAL A 173 -5.51 -1.92 7.22
N GLY A 174 -5.15 -3.07 6.62
CA GLY A 174 -3.81 -3.29 6.08
C GLY A 174 -3.68 -2.74 4.67
N VAL A 175 -2.62 -3.13 3.95
CA VAL A 175 -2.36 -2.66 2.57
C VAL A 175 -3.55 -2.93 1.65
N ALA A 176 -4.14 -4.14 1.72
CA ALA A 176 -5.31 -4.51 0.92
C ALA A 176 -6.55 -3.68 1.31
N GLY A 177 -6.80 -3.50 2.62
CA GLY A 177 -7.93 -2.72 3.10
C GLY A 177 -7.84 -1.25 2.70
N LEU A 178 -6.67 -0.62 2.84
CA LEU A 178 -6.45 0.75 2.40
C LEU A 178 -6.65 0.91 0.88
N ALA A 179 -6.16 -0.04 0.08
CA ALA A 179 -6.41 -0.04 -1.36
C ALA A 179 -7.90 -0.18 -1.69
N ALA A 180 -8.62 -1.05 -0.98
CA ALA A 180 -10.06 -1.21 -1.14
C ALA A 180 -10.83 0.04 -0.73
N ILE A 181 -10.49 0.67 0.41
CA ILE A 181 -11.11 1.92 0.89
C ILE A 181 -10.94 3.02 -0.15
N GLY A 182 -9.70 3.29 -0.59
CA GLY A 182 -9.43 4.34 -1.58
C GLY A 182 -10.12 4.08 -2.92
N THR A 183 -10.17 2.83 -3.38
CA THR A 183 -10.84 2.45 -4.62
C THR A 183 -12.35 2.64 -4.51
N ALA A 184 -12.99 2.13 -3.44
CA ALA A 184 -14.42 2.24 -3.24
C ALA A 184 -14.88 3.70 -3.06
N ALA A 185 -14.11 4.51 -2.32
CA ALA A 185 -14.35 5.95 -2.19
C ALA A 185 -14.22 6.68 -3.54
N SER A 186 -13.21 6.35 -4.35
CA SER A 186 -13.02 6.91 -5.70
C SER A 186 -14.16 6.54 -6.65
N MET A 187 -14.82 5.40 -6.45
CA MET A 187 -16.00 5.00 -7.20
C MET A 187 -17.30 5.68 -6.68
N GLY A 188 -17.20 6.54 -5.67
CA GLY A 188 -18.30 7.35 -5.15
C GLY A 188 -19.21 6.63 -4.15
N SER A 189 -18.77 5.52 -3.56
CA SER A 189 -19.49 4.83 -2.47
C SER A 189 -19.23 5.50 -1.12
N ILE A 190 -20.12 5.23 -0.15
CA ILE A 190 -19.92 5.60 1.26
C ILE A 190 -19.13 4.47 1.90
N VAL A 191 -17.90 4.76 2.32
CA VAL A 191 -16.99 3.74 2.87
C VAL A 191 -16.87 3.88 4.37
N SER A 192 -17.00 2.75 5.07
CA SER A 192 -16.64 2.61 6.49
C SER A 192 -15.63 1.48 6.65
N ALA A 193 -14.77 1.57 7.64
CA ALA A 193 -13.76 0.54 7.88
C ALA A 193 -13.49 0.34 9.36
N THR A 194 -13.05 -0.86 9.72
CA THR A 194 -12.71 -1.26 11.09
C THR A 194 -11.37 -1.99 11.11
N ASP A 195 -10.57 -1.70 12.10
CA ASP A 195 -9.36 -2.46 12.45
C ASP A 195 -9.24 -2.53 13.96
N VAL A 196 -8.57 -3.56 14.47
CA VAL A 196 -8.28 -3.70 15.91
C VAL A 196 -7.21 -2.71 16.38
N ARG A 197 -6.48 -2.12 15.45
CA ARG A 197 -5.42 -1.12 15.66
C ARG A 197 -6.02 0.28 15.49
N PRO A 198 -6.16 1.06 16.57
CA PRO A 198 -6.77 2.40 16.49
C PRO A 198 -5.91 3.42 15.73
N GLU A 199 -4.60 3.20 15.62
CA GLU A 199 -3.67 4.10 14.94
C GLU A 199 -3.88 4.22 13.42
N VAL A 200 -4.68 3.32 12.82
CA VAL A 200 -4.98 3.37 11.38
C VAL A 200 -6.19 4.25 11.03
N ALA A 201 -6.88 4.81 12.03
CA ALA A 201 -8.08 5.64 11.82
C ALA A 201 -7.80 6.83 10.90
N ASP A 202 -6.71 7.57 11.14
CA ASP A 202 -6.31 8.72 10.32
C ASP A 202 -6.06 8.32 8.85
N GLN A 203 -5.59 7.10 8.59
CA GLN A 203 -5.37 6.60 7.23
C GLN A 203 -6.69 6.33 6.52
N VAL A 204 -7.68 5.76 7.22
CA VAL A 204 -9.04 5.55 6.69
C VAL A 204 -9.68 6.87 6.29
N GLU A 205 -9.64 7.86 7.19
CA GLU A 205 -10.21 9.19 6.96
C GLU A 205 -9.51 9.91 5.80
N SER A 206 -8.19 9.79 5.70
CA SER A 206 -7.41 10.39 4.61
C SER A 206 -7.78 9.84 3.22
N LEU A 207 -8.29 8.61 3.15
CA LEU A 207 -8.75 7.98 1.91
C LEU A 207 -10.26 8.19 1.64
N GLY A 208 -10.94 9.01 2.46
CA GLY A 208 -12.36 9.34 2.29
C GLY A 208 -13.31 8.32 2.92
N GLY A 209 -12.81 7.41 3.77
CA GLY A 209 -13.63 6.51 4.58
C GLY A 209 -13.93 7.07 5.97
N SER A 210 -14.82 6.44 6.71
CA SER A 210 -15.06 6.67 8.14
C SER A 210 -14.61 5.46 8.96
N PHE A 211 -13.86 5.72 10.04
CA PHE A 211 -13.41 4.64 10.91
C PHE A 211 -14.51 4.29 11.93
N VAL A 212 -14.80 3.01 12.06
CA VAL A 212 -15.73 2.46 13.06
C VAL A 212 -14.91 1.86 14.19
N GLU A 213 -15.00 2.47 15.36
CA GLU A 213 -14.30 1.99 16.54
C GLU A 213 -14.90 0.65 17.04
N ILE A 214 -14.01 -0.24 17.47
CA ILE A 214 -14.38 -1.46 18.21
C ILE A 214 -13.97 -1.33 19.67
N PRO A 215 -14.71 -1.96 20.58
CA PRO A 215 -14.47 -1.84 22.04
C PRO A 215 -13.22 -2.58 22.52
N VAL A 216 -12.39 -3.04 21.62
CA VAL A 216 -11.12 -3.75 21.88
C VAL A 216 -10.00 -3.01 21.21
N LYS A 217 -8.98 -2.59 21.95
CA LYS A 217 -7.78 -1.95 21.43
C LYS A 217 -6.61 -2.91 21.56
N GLN A 218 -5.90 -3.13 20.48
CA GLN A 218 -4.66 -3.91 20.47
C GLN A 218 -3.51 -3.05 19.98
N GLU A 219 -2.41 -3.05 20.72
CA GLU A 219 -1.15 -2.51 20.25
C GLU A 219 -0.46 -3.56 19.37
N SER A 220 -0.03 -3.15 18.19
CA SER A 220 0.69 -3.99 17.24
C SER A 220 2.20 -3.76 17.38
N SER A 221 2.97 -4.82 17.61
CA SER A 221 4.43 -4.75 17.63
C SER A 221 5.09 -5.05 16.28
N ASP A 222 4.36 -5.73 15.37
CA ASP A 222 4.86 -6.26 14.10
C ASP A 222 3.91 -6.01 12.90
N GLY A 223 2.89 -5.17 13.12
CA GLY A 223 1.88 -4.85 12.11
C GLY A 223 0.73 -5.86 12.00
N TYR A 224 0.71 -6.93 12.82
CA TYR A 224 -0.41 -7.85 12.94
C TYR A 224 -1.12 -7.70 14.30
N ALA A 225 -2.40 -8.03 14.32
CA ALA A 225 -3.16 -8.11 15.56
C ALA A 225 -2.68 -9.30 16.41
N LYS A 226 -2.57 -9.10 17.72
CA LYS A 226 -2.31 -10.18 18.68
C LYS A 226 -3.54 -11.09 18.81
N GLU A 227 -3.35 -12.30 19.35
CA GLU A 227 -4.47 -13.18 19.68
C GLU A 227 -5.38 -12.52 20.71
N MET A 228 -6.69 -12.52 20.44
CA MET A 228 -7.73 -11.99 21.31
C MET A 228 -8.22 -13.08 22.27
N SER A 229 -8.63 -12.67 23.47
CA SER A 229 -9.42 -13.57 24.34
C SER A 229 -10.79 -13.85 23.70
N ASP A 230 -11.42 -14.96 24.10
CA ASP A 230 -12.74 -15.35 23.57
C ASP A 230 -13.80 -14.26 23.77
N ASP A 231 -13.79 -13.58 24.93
CA ASP A 231 -14.71 -12.47 25.22
C ASP A 231 -14.47 -11.26 24.29
N GLN A 232 -13.21 -10.92 24.02
CA GLN A 232 -12.85 -9.85 23.10
C GLN A 232 -13.28 -10.20 21.68
N GLN A 233 -13.08 -11.44 21.26
CA GLN A 233 -13.48 -11.92 19.95
C GLN A 233 -15.00 -11.83 19.76
N GLN A 234 -15.79 -12.21 20.75
CA GLN A 234 -17.25 -12.09 20.71
C GLN A 234 -17.73 -10.64 20.57
N LEU A 235 -17.10 -9.70 21.31
CA LEU A 235 -17.42 -8.28 21.19
C LEU A 235 -17.13 -7.74 19.78
N VAL A 236 -16.01 -8.14 19.21
CA VAL A 236 -15.62 -7.73 17.85
C VAL A 236 -16.56 -8.31 16.80
N LEU A 237 -16.91 -9.60 16.89
CA LEU A 237 -17.85 -10.27 15.98
C LEU A 237 -19.24 -9.62 16.03
N LYS A 238 -19.68 -9.14 17.20
CA LYS A 238 -20.93 -8.39 17.31
C LYS A 238 -20.90 -7.10 16.51
N VAL A 239 -19.82 -6.32 16.60
CA VAL A 239 -19.67 -5.10 15.80
C VAL A 239 -19.66 -5.43 14.31
N TYR A 240 -18.95 -6.48 13.88
CA TYR A 240 -18.93 -6.90 12.48
C TYR A 240 -20.31 -7.30 11.97
N THR A 241 -21.08 -8.04 12.79
CA THR A 241 -22.47 -8.43 12.47
C THR A 241 -23.37 -7.20 12.31
N GLU A 242 -23.30 -6.24 13.25
CA GLU A 242 -24.08 -5.00 13.17
C GLU A 242 -23.72 -4.14 11.95
N GLN A 243 -22.45 -4.07 11.62
CA GLN A 243 -21.99 -3.31 10.45
C GLN A 243 -22.35 -4.02 9.13
N ALA A 244 -22.22 -5.34 9.06
CA ALA A 244 -22.61 -6.11 7.88
C ALA A 244 -24.09 -5.90 7.52
N ALA A 245 -24.98 -5.89 8.52
CA ALA A 245 -26.42 -5.64 8.31
C ALA A 245 -26.73 -4.22 7.78
N LYS A 246 -25.90 -3.22 8.07
CA LYS A 246 -26.09 -1.81 7.64
C LYS A 246 -25.54 -1.50 6.26
N ASN A 247 -24.58 -2.29 5.80
CA ASN A 247 -23.86 -2.06 4.55
C ASN A 247 -24.38 -2.94 3.41
N ASP A 248 -24.08 -2.55 2.19
CA ASP A 248 -24.47 -3.28 0.98
C ASP A 248 -23.34 -4.23 0.52
N ILE A 249 -22.10 -3.87 0.81
CA ILE A 249 -20.90 -4.61 0.43
C ILE A 249 -19.99 -4.72 1.65
N VAL A 250 -19.47 -5.91 1.91
CA VAL A 250 -18.46 -6.17 2.95
C VAL A 250 -17.21 -6.75 2.30
N ILE A 251 -16.04 -6.18 2.60
CA ILE A 251 -14.74 -6.68 2.12
C ILE A 251 -13.93 -7.07 3.36
N THR A 252 -13.54 -8.33 3.47
CA THR A 252 -12.72 -8.84 4.57
C THR A 252 -11.29 -9.05 4.10
N THR A 253 -10.31 -8.60 4.88
CA THR A 253 -8.90 -8.62 4.45
C THR A 253 -7.94 -9.27 5.44
N ALA A 254 -8.45 -9.91 6.50
CA ALA A 254 -7.60 -10.46 7.53
C ALA A 254 -6.93 -11.77 7.09
N GLN A 255 -5.62 -11.74 6.98
CA GLN A 255 -4.78 -12.91 6.73
C GLN A 255 -3.63 -12.94 7.73
N ILE A 256 -3.37 -14.12 8.31
CA ILE A 256 -2.25 -14.34 9.23
C ILE A 256 -1.27 -15.29 8.53
N PRO A 257 -0.05 -14.84 8.23
CA PRO A 257 0.94 -15.70 7.57
C PRO A 257 1.18 -17.00 8.34
N GLY A 258 1.11 -18.13 7.62
CA GLY A 258 1.36 -19.46 8.19
C GLY A 258 0.25 -20.01 9.11
N ARG A 259 -0.90 -19.33 9.20
CA ARG A 259 -2.07 -19.77 9.97
C ARG A 259 -3.35 -19.65 9.15
N PRO A 260 -4.42 -20.40 9.49
CA PRO A 260 -5.75 -20.19 8.91
C PRO A 260 -6.23 -18.75 9.10
N SER A 261 -6.97 -18.25 8.12
CA SER A 261 -7.61 -16.93 8.22
C SER A 261 -8.61 -16.88 9.36
N PRO A 262 -8.64 -15.81 10.19
CA PRO A 262 -9.56 -15.70 11.30
C PRO A 262 -10.99 -15.54 10.78
N LEU A 263 -11.97 -16.13 11.50
CA LEU A 263 -13.39 -15.93 11.23
C LEU A 263 -13.81 -14.52 11.66
N LEU A 264 -14.35 -13.73 10.72
CA LEU A 264 -14.83 -12.37 10.95
C LEU A 264 -16.33 -12.23 10.74
N LEU A 265 -16.90 -12.98 9.80
CA LEU A 265 -18.33 -13.00 9.48
C LEU A 265 -18.90 -14.40 9.74
N THR A 266 -19.68 -14.50 10.79
CA THR A 266 -20.42 -15.72 11.13
C THR A 266 -21.58 -15.94 10.16
N GLU A 267 -22.15 -17.13 10.15
CA GLU A 267 -23.36 -17.42 9.39
C GLU A 267 -24.51 -16.50 9.78
N GLU A 268 -24.64 -16.17 11.06
CA GLU A 268 -25.62 -15.22 11.57
C GLU A 268 -25.41 -13.82 10.99
N ALA A 269 -24.15 -13.36 10.90
CA ALA A 269 -23.83 -12.07 10.29
C ALA A 269 -24.27 -12.03 8.83
N VAL A 270 -24.02 -13.11 8.06
CA VAL A 270 -24.43 -13.21 6.64
C VAL A 270 -25.96 -13.24 6.51
N ARG A 271 -26.65 -14.00 7.37
CA ARG A 271 -28.13 -14.05 7.38
C ARG A 271 -28.77 -12.71 7.73
N GLY A 272 -28.09 -11.87 8.52
CA GLY A 272 -28.54 -10.52 8.88
C GLY A 272 -28.35 -9.48 7.77
N MET A 273 -27.65 -9.79 6.70
CA MET A 273 -27.44 -8.86 5.58
C MET A 273 -28.66 -8.75 4.68
N LYS A 274 -28.78 -7.64 3.98
CA LYS A 274 -29.90 -7.37 3.05
C LYS A 274 -29.78 -8.26 1.81
N PRO A 275 -30.90 -8.70 1.21
CA PRO A 275 -30.89 -9.38 -0.08
C PRO A 275 -30.19 -8.54 -1.16
N GLY A 276 -29.34 -9.19 -1.96
CA GLY A 276 -28.52 -8.56 -2.99
C GLY A 276 -27.26 -7.86 -2.44
N SER A 277 -26.92 -8.06 -1.16
CA SER A 277 -25.62 -7.65 -0.62
C SER A 277 -24.49 -8.56 -1.12
N VAL A 278 -23.26 -8.06 -1.03
CA VAL A 278 -22.05 -8.74 -1.51
C VAL A 278 -21.01 -8.84 -0.40
N ILE A 279 -20.36 -9.98 -0.30
CA ILE A 279 -19.16 -10.19 0.52
C ILE A 279 -18.00 -10.54 -0.41
N ILE A 280 -16.88 -9.86 -0.28
CA ILE A 280 -15.61 -10.24 -0.89
C ILE A 280 -14.69 -10.73 0.23
N ASP A 281 -14.45 -12.02 0.25
CA ASP A 281 -13.59 -12.65 1.24
C ASP A 281 -12.16 -12.78 0.69
N MET A 282 -11.31 -11.82 1.03
CA MET A 282 -9.90 -11.86 0.62
C MET A 282 -9.07 -12.82 1.47
N GLY A 283 -9.62 -13.30 2.59
CA GLY A 283 -9.01 -14.31 3.44
C GLY A 283 -9.26 -15.75 2.97
N ALA A 284 -10.01 -15.93 1.88
CA ALA A 284 -10.36 -17.26 1.35
C ALA A 284 -9.11 -18.05 0.94
N SER A 285 -8.97 -19.25 1.49
CA SER A 285 -7.93 -20.22 1.17
C SER A 285 -8.39 -21.63 1.53
N GLU A 286 -7.66 -22.64 1.07
CA GLU A 286 -7.91 -24.04 1.45
C GLU A 286 -7.77 -24.31 2.96
N GLN A 287 -7.07 -23.42 3.68
CA GLN A 287 -6.81 -23.54 5.12
C GLN A 287 -7.84 -22.79 5.97
N GLY A 288 -8.66 -21.90 5.37
CA GLY A 288 -9.66 -21.12 6.07
C GLY A 288 -10.09 -19.86 5.31
N SER A 289 -11.11 -19.19 5.85
CA SER A 289 -11.73 -18.01 5.27
C SER A 289 -12.20 -17.04 6.36
N ASN A 290 -12.40 -15.77 6.00
CA ASN A 290 -12.92 -14.77 6.94
C ASN A 290 -14.45 -14.85 7.08
N CYS A 291 -15.16 -15.46 6.16
CA CYS A 291 -16.62 -15.65 6.22
C CYS A 291 -16.96 -17.15 6.29
N ALA A 292 -17.84 -17.51 7.19
CA ALA A 292 -18.21 -18.90 7.47
C ALA A 292 -18.79 -19.65 6.24
N LEU A 293 -19.42 -18.93 5.32
CA LEU A 293 -20.08 -19.52 4.13
C LEU A 293 -19.25 -19.39 2.86
N THR A 294 -18.02 -18.89 2.94
CA THR A 294 -17.11 -18.78 1.78
C THR A 294 -16.68 -20.17 1.32
N LYS A 295 -16.67 -20.35 0.01
CA LYS A 295 -16.00 -21.47 -0.67
C LYS A 295 -14.80 -20.93 -1.44
N PRO A 296 -13.59 -21.42 -1.16
CA PRO A 296 -12.39 -20.98 -1.85
C PRO A 296 -12.48 -21.18 -3.37
N GLY A 297 -12.12 -20.16 -4.13
CA GLY A 297 -12.16 -20.16 -5.60
C GLY A 297 -13.55 -19.95 -6.23
N GLU A 298 -14.64 -19.98 -5.44
CA GLU A 298 -16.01 -19.93 -5.96
C GLU A 298 -16.74 -18.62 -5.64
N VAL A 299 -17.83 -18.40 -6.37
CA VAL A 299 -18.87 -17.41 -6.04
C VAL A 299 -20.09 -18.16 -5.55
N VAL A 300 -20.50 -17.90 -4.33
CA VAL A 300 -21.64 -18.56 -3.67
C VAL A 300 -22.78 -17.56 -3.51
N ARG A 301 -24.02 -17.98 -3.75
CA ARG A 301 -25.23 -17.21 -3.39
C ARG A 301 -25.96 -17.93 -2.27
N THR A 302 -26.20 -17.21 -1.19
CA THR A 302 -26.87 -17.74 0.01
C THR A 302 -28.40 -17.76 -0.14
N GLU A 303 -29.11 -18.45 0.79
CA GLU A 303 -30.57 -18.52 0.79
C GLU A 303 -31.25 -17.15 0.94
N ASN A 304 -30.60 -16.19 1.63
CA ASN A 304 -31.08 -14.82 1.76
C ASN A 304 -30.55 -13.87 0.68
N ASP A 305 -30.11 -14.42 -0.47
CA ASP A 305 -29.65 -13.67 -1.62
C ASP A 305 -28.41 -12.80 -1.40
N VAL A 306 -27.51 -13.17 -0.50
CA VAL A 306 -26.19 -12.56 -0.37
C VAL A 306 -25.20 -13.29 -1.29
N THR A 307 -24.43 -12.55 -2.09
CA THR A 307 -23.39 -13.11 -2.96
C THR A 307 -22.05 -13.05 -2.23
N ILE A 308 -21.37 -14.20 -2.10
CA ILE A 308 -20.05 -14.31 -1.47
C ILE A 308 -19.04 -14.69 -2.55
N VAL A 309 -18.01 -13.87 -2.71
CA VAL A 309 -16.90 -14.08 -3.64
C VAL A 309 -15.68 -14.52 -2.85
N GLY A 310 -15.26 -15.76 -3.03
CA GLY A 310 -14.13 -16.41 -2.36
C GLY A 310 -12.90 -16.60 -3.24
N TYR A 311 -12.62 -15.69 -4.19
CA TYR A 311 -11.48 -15.84 -5.10
C TYR A 311 -10.15 -15.83 -4.35
N THR A 312 -9.32 -16.85 -4.59
CA THR A 312 -8.02 -17.04 -3.92
C THR A 312 -6.87 -16.31 -4.62
N ASP A 313 -7.05 -15.90 -5.88
CA ASP A 313 -6.05 -15.16 -6.67
C ASP A 313 -6.64 -13.88 -7.27
N LEU A 314 -6.83 -12.86 -6.44
CA LEU A 314 -7.25 -11.54 -6.90
C LEU A 314 -6.16 -10.80 -7.69
N PRO A 315 -4.85 -10.88 -7.35
CA PRO A 315 -3.79 -10.28 -8.16
C PRO A 315 -3.72 -10.85 -9.58
N GLY A 316 -3.90 -12.16 -9.75
CA GLY A 316 -3.90 -12.82 -11.07
C GLY A 316 -5.04 -12.36 -11.99
N ARG A 317 -6.06 -11.69 -11.45
CA ARG A 317 -7.12 -11.06 -12.24
C ARG A 317 -6.74 -9.67 -12.79
N LEU A 318 -5.50 -9.22 -12.53
CA LEU A 318 -4.83 -8.05 -13.11
C LEU A 318 -3.40 -8.43 -13.50
N PRO A 319 -3.22 -9.45 -14.38
CA PRO A 319 -1.95 -10.14 -14.52
C PRO A 319 -0.82 -9.22 -15.02
N SER A 320 -1.10 -8.33 -15.96
CA SER A 320 -0.11 -7.39 -16.48
C SER A 320 0.43 -6.47 -15.38
N GLN A 321 -0.45 -5.85 -14.61
CA GLN A 321 -0.09 -4.89 -13.56
C GLN A 321 0.62 -5.59 -12.40
N ALA A 322 0.12 -6.75 -11.97
CA ALA A 322 0.70 -7.54 -10.89
C ALA A 322 2.12 -8.02 -11.26
N SER A 323 2.32 -8.51 -12.50
CA SER A 323 3.64 -8.92 -13.00
C SER A 323 4.63 -7.74 -13.09
N GLN A 324 4.17 -6.55 -13.48
CA GLN A 324 5.02 -5.35 -13.48
C GLN A 324 5.51 -5.01 -12.08
N LEU A 325 4.62 -5.06 -11.08
CA LEU A 325 4.96 -4.74 -9.69
C LEU A 325 5.89 -5.80 -9.09
N TYR A 326 5.59 -7.09 -9.31
CA TYR A 326 6.46 -8.17 -8.88
C TYR A 326 7.85 -8.05 -9.51
N GLY A 327 7.91 -7.88 -10.84
CA GLY A 327 9.17 -7.66 -11.56
C GLY A 327 9.94 -6.45 -11.05
N GLN A 328 9.26 -5.36 -10.65
CA GLN A 328 9.94 -4.21 -10.05
C GLN A 328 10.48 -4.52 -8.64
N ASN A 329 9.80 -5.34 -7.82
CA ASN A 329 10.36 -5.82 -6.55
C ASN A 329 11.62 -6.65 -6.79
N ILE A 330 11.62 -7.54 -7.80
CA ILE A 330 12.81 -8.30 -8.25
C ILE A 330 13.94 -7.36 -8.67
N VAL A 331 13.67 -6.37 -9.52
CA VAL A 331 14.69 -5.37 -9.93
C VAL A 331 15.28 -4.64 -8.72
N ASN A 332 14.46 -4.33 -7.71
CA ASN A 332 14.95 -3.68 -6.51
C ASN A 332 15.85 -4.61 -5.67
N LEU A 333 15.54 -5.91 -5.61
CA LEU A 333 16.44 -6.91 -5.03
C LEU A 333 17.78 -6.93 -5.77
N PHE A 334 17.76 -7.02 -7.11
CA PHE A 334 18.97 -7.07 -7.91
C PHE A 334 19.82 -5.80 -7.79
N LYS A 335 19.24 -4.64 -7.59
CA LYS A 335 19.98 -3.40 -7.27
C LYS A 335 20.71 -3.48 -5.93
N LEU A 336 20.14 -4.18 -4.96
CA LEU A 336 20.76 -4.38 -3.65
C LEU A 336 21.93 -5.36 -3.72
N VAL A 337 21.76 -6.46 -4.48
CA VAL A 337 22.75 -7.56 -4.55
C VAL A 337 23.74 -7.44 -5.72
N THR A 338 23.66 -6.34 -6.50
CA THR A 338 24.59 -6.06 -7.61
C THR A 338 25.01 -4.59 -7.60
N PRO A 339 25.72 -4.14 -6.56
CA PRO A 339 26.09 -2.73 -6.40
C PRO A 339 26.98 -2.22 -7.54
N GLU A 340 27.85 -3.08 -8.06
CA GLU A 340 28.81 -2.75 -9.14
C GLU A 340 28.19 -2.81 -10.55
N LYS A 341 26.96 -3.31 -10.68
CA LYS A 341 26.22 -3.48 -11.95
C LYS A 341 27.00 -4.32 -12.99
N ASP A 342 27.72 -5.31 -12.52
CA ASP A 342 28.60 -6.19 -13.30
C ASP A 342 27.95 -7.54 -13.66
N GLY A 343 26.69 -7.74 -13.30
CA GLY A 343 25.95 -8.99 -13.53
C GLY A 343 26.39 -10.13 -12.61
N VAL A 344 26.99 -9.81 -11.46
CA VAL A 344 27.41 -10.78 -10.43
C VAL A 344 26.59 -10.57 -9.17
N LEU A 345 26.00 -11.65 -8.68
CA LEU A 345 25.20 -11.66 -7.45
C LEU A 345 26.12 -11.64 -6.22
N GLN A 346 25.99 -10.63 -5.38
CA GLN A 346 26.73 -10.49 -4.13
C GLN A 346 25.76 -10.59 -2.95
N LEU A 347 25.76 -11.73 -2.25
CA LEU A 347 24.93 -11.97 -1.08
C LEU A 347 25.72 -11.65 0.19
N ASN A 348 25.48 -10.48 0.76
CA ASN A 348 26.08 -10.11 2.05
C ASN A 348 25.22 -10.64 3.20
N GLU A 349 25.72 -11.64 3.94
CA GLU A 349 25.03 -12.25 5.07
C GLU A 349 24.90 -11.31 6.30
N GLU A 350 25.73 -10.26 6.37
CA GLU A 350 25.62 -9.23 7.41
C GLU A 350 24.47 -8.25 7.14
N ASP A 351 23.96 -8.21 5.90
CA ASP A 351 22.80 -7.39 5.55
C ASP A 351 21.52 -8.07 6.04
N GLU A 352 20.82 -7.40 6.97
CA GLU A 352 19.59 -7.92 7.59
C GLU A 352 18.50 -8.27 6.56
N VAL A 353 18.45 -7.55 5.41
CA VAL A 353 17.47 -7.82 4.36
C VAL A 353 17.81 -9.12 3.64
N ILE A 354 19.07 -9.26 3.20
CA ILE A 354 19.53 -10.44 2.49
C ILE A 354 19.49 -11.65 3.43
N ARG A 355 20.00 -11.51 4.66
CA ARG A 355 19.97 -12.59 5.64
C ARG A 355 18.54 -13.04 5.97
N GLY A 356 17.59 -12.08 6.04
CA GLY A 356 16.19 -12.35 6.34
C GLY A 356 15.49 -13.19 5.28
N MET A 357 15.83 -13.00 4.01
CA MET A 357 15.21 -13.70 2.89
C MET A 357 16.00 -14.92 2.40
N THR A 358 17.24 -15.13 2.87
CA THR A 358 18.06 -16.29 2.50
C THR A 358 17.59 -17.53 3.25
N VAL A 359 17.10 -18.52 2.50
CA VAL A 359 16.59 -19.80 3.00
C VAL A 359 17.70 -20.86 3.02
N THR A 360 18.43 -20.98 1.90
CA THR A 360 19.64 -21.79 1.79
C THR A 360 20.73 -20.99 1.10
N LEU A 361 22.00 -21.24 1.45
CA LEU A 361 23.17 -20.63 0.83
C LEU A 361 24.15 -21.73 0.51
N GLU A 362 24.44 -21.96 -0.78
CA GLU A 362 25.35 -23.02 -1.27
C GLU A 362 25.05 -24.42 -0.67
N GLY A 363 23.78 -24.69 -0.36
CA GLY A 363 23.33 -25.92 0.28
C GLY A 363 23.28 -25.89 1.81
N GLU A 364 23.82 -24.87 2.47
CA GLU A 364 23.63 -24.68 3.91
C GLU A 364 22.25 -24.13 4.21
N ILE A 365 21.56 -24.68 5.24
CA ILE A 365 20.24 -24.18 5.67
C ILE A 365 20.43 -22.93 6.53
N MET A 366 19.93 -21.80 6.03
CA MET A 366 20.00 -20.49 6.69
C MET A 366 18.70 -20.12 7.42
N TRP A 367 17.63 -20.87 7.21
CA TRP A 367 16.32 -20.65 7.82
C TRP A 367 16.19 -21.35 9.19
N PRO A 368 15.62 -20.73 10.25
CA PRO A 368 15.07 -19.37 10.26
C PRO A 368 16.15 -18.28 10.38
N PRO A 369 15.85 -17.06 9.92
CA PRO A 369 16.76 -15.92 10.11
C PRO A 369 16.82 -15.50 11.57
N PRO A 370 17.90 -14.82 12.01
CA PRO A 370 17.96 -14.17 13.30
C PRO A 370 16.81 -13.15 13.46
N PRO A 371 16.27 -12.95 14.67
CA PRO A 371 15.22 -11.97 14.89
C PRO A 371 15.73 -10.56 14.57
N VAL A 372 15.07 -9.89 13.63
CA VAL A 372 15.35 -8.50 13.27
C VAL A 372 14.62 -7.60 14.26
N LYS A 373 15.27 -6.56 14.76
CA LYS A 373 14.58 -5.49 15.50
C LYS A 373 13.70 -4.75 14.51
N VAL A 374 12.41 -5.06 14.52
CA VAL A 374 11.43 -4.35 13.69
C VAL A 374 11.49 -2.88 14.08
N SER A 375 11.83 -2.01 13.13
CA SER A 375 11.71 -0.57 13.33
C SER A 375 10.22 -0.28 13.48
N ALA A 376 9.79 -0.01 14.70
CA ALA A 376 8.46 0.52 14.95
C ALA A 376 8.23 1.71 14.02
N ALA A 377 6.98 1.90 13.56
CA ALA A 377 6.56 3.08 12.82
C ALA A 377 7.14 4.36 13.46
N PRO A 378 7.40 5.44 12.70
CA PRO A 378 8.19 6.58 13.14
C PRO A 378 7.75 7.01 14.52
N GLN A 379 8.66 6.87 15.49
CA GLN A 379 8.44 7.27 16.89
C GLN A 379 8.13 8.77 16.91
N LYS A 380 6.90 9.09 17.27
CA LYS A 380 6.58 10.38 17.85
C LYS A 380 7.52 10.55 19.06
N LYS A 381 8.39 11.54 19.04
CA LYS A 381 9.30 11.83 20.15
C LYS A 381 8.51 11.79 21.46
N GLU A 382 8.84 10.83 22.31
CA GLU A 382 8.37 10.83 23.68
C GLU A 382 9.10 11.92 24.45
N ASP A 383 8.34 12.90 24.90
CA ASP A 383 8.75 13.70 26.04
C ASP A 383 8.61 12.84 27.30
N VAL A 384 9.73 12.56 27.94
CA VAL A 384 9.80 11.85 29.20
C VAL A 384 9.08 12.67 30.28
N ALA A 385 7.93 12.22 30.71
CA ALA A 385 7.28 12.71 31.92
C ALA A 385 6.76 11.54 32.76
N ALA A 386 7.06 11.67 34.02
CA ALA A 386 6.96 10.72 35.12
C ALA A 386 5.60 10.02 35.28
N VAL A 387 5.71 8.78 35.78
CA VAL A 387 4.63 7.91 36.30
C VAL A 387 3.81 8.65 37.36
N ALA A 388 2.51 8.72 37.16
CA ALA A 388 1.51 8.97 38.21
C ALA A 388 0.21 8.24 37.88
N PRO A 389 -0.60 7.84 38.90
CA PRO A 389 -1.49 6.72 38.85
C PRO A 389 -2.82 6.98 38.12
N GLU A 390 -3.37 5.87 37.65
CA GLU A 390 -4.66 5.70 37.01
C GLU A 390 -5.80 6.45 37.72
N VAL A 391 -6.41 7.40 37.01
CA VAL A 391 -7.67 8.03 37.41
C VAL A 391 -8.65 7.89 36.25
N GLU A 392 -9.82 7.36 36.57
CA GLU A 392 -10.96 7.16 35.69
C GLU A 392 -11.23 8.36 34.76
N ALA A 393 -11.34 8.08 33.47
CA ALA A 393 -11.60 9.10 32.46
C ALA A 393 -13.04 9.60 32.53
N THR A 394 -13.23 10.69 33.25
CA THR A 394 -14.42 11.53 33.08
C THR A 394 -14.34 12.26 31.74
N GLU A 395 -15.38 12.16 30.94
CA GLU A 395 -15.54 12.88 29.67
C GLU A 395 -15.28 14.38 29.85
N LYS A 396 -14.27 14.91 29.15
CA LYS A 396 -13.96 16.34 29.18
C LYS A 396 -15.08 17.10 28.48
N PRO A 397 -15.71 18.10 29.10
CA PRO A 397 -16.84 18.84 28.52
C PRO A 397 -16.43 19.52 27.21
N ALA A 398 -17.33 19.48 26.23
CA ALA A 398 -17.12 19.92 24.84
C ALA A 398 -16.54 21.34 24.70
N TRP A 399 -16.77 22.25 25.67
CA TRP A 399 -16.24 23.61 25.64
C TRP A 399 -14.71 23.67 25.77
N LYS A 400 -14.03 22.67 26.35
CA LYS A 400 -12.55 22.58 26.42
C LYS A 400 -11.89 22.37 25.04
N LYS A 401 -12.63 21.84 24.06
CA LYS A 401 -12.17 21.65 22.67
C LYS A 401 -12.23 22.93 21.83
N TRP A 402 -13.04 23.92 22.24
CA TRP A 402 -13.34 25.13 21.45
C TRP A 402 -12.78 26.42 22.05
N TRP A 403 -12.34 26.43 23.32
CA TRP A 403 -11.91 27.64 24.02
C TRP A 403 -10.75 28.38 23.30
N TRP A 404 -9.81 27.63 22.72
CA TRP A 404 -8.68 28.25 22.01
C TRP A 404 -9.13 28.92 20.69
N LYS A 405 -10.15 28.37 20.01
CA LYS A 405 -10.76 28.97 18.82
C LYS A 405 -11.47 30.27 19.19
N ILE A 406 -12.19 30.28 20.31
CA ILE A 406 -12.82 31.47 20.86
C ILE A 406 -11.76 32.48 21.28
N ALA A 407 -10.69 32.05 21.96
CA ALA A 407 -9.58 32.92 22.36
C ALA A 407 -8.89 33.56 21.13
N LEU A 408 -8.73 32.80 20.05
CA LEU A 408 -8.13 33.30 18.81
C LEU A 408 -9.05 34.31 18.10
N ALA A 409 -10.36 34.07 18.06
CA ALA A 409 -11.35 35.01 17.53
C ALA A 409 -11.40 36.30 18.36
N VAL A 410 -11.38 36.21 19.69
CA VAL A 410 -11.35 37.37 20.59
C VAL A 410 -10.04 38.17 20.40
N LEU A 411 -8.90 37.48 20.23
CA LEU A 411 -7.61 38.10 19.95
C LEU A 411 -7.63 38.86 18.62
N GLY A 412 -8.21 38.27 17.56
CA GLY A 412 -8.37 38.93 16.26
C GLY A 412 -9.21 40.18 16.34
N VAL A 413 -10.38 40.09 16.98
CA VAL A 413 -11.25 41.27 17.21
C VAL A 413 -10.53 42.35 18.03
N ALA A 414 -9.80 41.97 19.09
CA ALA A 414 -9.03 42.92 19.92
C ALA A 414 -7.92 43.61 19.11
N LEU A 415 -7.22 42.86 18.24
CA LEU A 415 -6.22 43.39 17.32
C LEU A 415 -6.82 44.44 16.35
N ILE A 416 -7.99 44.17 15.78
CA ILE A 416 -8.67 45.12 14.90
C ILE A 416 -9.11 46.35 15.64
N MET A 417 -9.66 46.21 16.85
CA MET A 417 -10.13 47.31 17.67
C MET A 417 -9.02 48.22 18.23
N THR A 418 -7.85 47.69 18.46
CA THR A 418 -6.70 48.43 18.99
C THR A 418 -5.73 48.93 17.91
N ALA A 419 -5.91 48.49 16.66
CA ALA A 419 -5.06 48.87 15.56
C ALA A 419 -5.26 50.35 15.17
N PRO A 420 -4.21 51.06 14.74
CA PRO A 420 -4.33 52.37 14.13
C PRO A 420 -5.24 52.31 12.91
N SER A 421 -6.06 53.37 12.67
CA SER A 421 -7.06 53.42 11.62
C SER A 421 -6.52 53.11 10.22
N GLN A 422 -5.23 53.37 9.97
CA GLN A 422 -4.54 53.05 8.74
C GLN A 422 -4.25 51.53 8.57
N MET A 423 -4.21 50.78 9.64
CA MET A 423 -3.91 49.32 9.63
C MET A 423 -5.18 48.45 9.74
N THR A 424 -6.29 49.02 10.18
CA THR A 424 -7.54 48.25 10.39
C THR A 424 -8.02 47.55 9.12
N SER A 425 -7.96 48.21 7.96
CA SER A 425 -8.32 47.61 6.70
C SER A 425 -7.41 46.43 6.29
N HIS A 426 -6.13 46.53 6.58
CA HIS A 426 -5.17 45.46 6.31
C HIS A 426 -5.42 44.23 7.19
N PHE A 427 -5.76 44.41 8.47
CA PHE A 427 -6.12 43.30 9.37
C PHE A 427 -7.42 42.62 8.96
N ILE A 428 -8.46 43.38 8.56
CA ILE A 428 -9.71 42.81 8.08
C ILE A 428 -9.47 41.96 6.82
N VAL A 429 -8.71 42.47 5.85
CA VAL A 429 -8.38 41.73 4.62
C VAL A 429 -7.56 40.48 4.95
N PHE A 430 -6.61 40.57 5.89
CA PHE A 430 -5.81 39.42 6.32
C PHE A 430 -6.68 38.33 6.96
N GLU A 431 -7.55 38.68 7.91
CA GLU A 431 -8.45 37.72 8.56
C GLU A 431 -9.41 37.07 7.54
N LEU A 432 -9.98 37.87 6.65
CA LEU A 432 -10.83 37.33 5.58
C LEU A 432 -10.06 36.37 4.67
N ALA A 433 -8.81 36.70 4.31
CA ALA A 433 -7.96 35.85 3.49
C ALA A 433 -7.62 34.53 4.20
N VAL A 434 -7.39 34.56 5.52
CA VAL A 434 -7.14 33.35 6.33
C VAL A 434 -8.37 32.44 6.35
N VAL A 435 -9.56 33.01 6.59
CA VAL A 435 -10.83 32.24 6.62
C VAL A 435 -11.14 31.63 5.26
N VAL A 436 -11.08 32.43 4.20
CA VAL A 436 -11.35 31.96 2.83
C VAL A 436 -10.31 30.92 2.41
N GLY A 437 -9.02 31.20 2.68
CA GLY A 437 -7.91 30.28 2.36
C GLY A 437 -8.06 28.93 3.06
N PHE A 438 -8.47 28.91 4.33
CA PHE A 438 -8.74 27.69 5.08
C PHE A 438 -9.85 26.87 4.44
N TYR A 439 -10.99 27.47 4.12
CA TYR A 439 -12.09 26.75 3.47
C TYR A 439 -11.73 26.27 2.07
N VAL A 440 -11.00 27.05 1.28
CA VAL A 440 -10.55 26.64 -0.06
C VAL A 440 -9.63 25.44 0.04
N ILE A 441 -8.63 25.45 0.94
CA ILE A 441 -7.65 24.36 1.06
C ILE A 441 -8.32 23.08 1.58
N THR A 442 -9.20 23.18 2.57
CA THR A 442 -9.87 22.00 3.15
C THR A 442 -10.92 21.37 2.22
N SER A 443 -11.37 22.10 1.21
CA SER A 443 -12.34 21.59 0.20
C SER A 443 -11.67 20.89 -0.99
N VAL A 444 -10.34 20.90 -1.08
CA VAL A 444 -9.60 20.23 -2.17
C VAL A 444 -9.53 18.74 -1.92
N THR A 445 -9.71 17.95 -2.97
CA THR A 445 -9.56 16.48 -2.91
C THR A 445 -8.15 16.08 -2.52
N HIS A 446 -8.00 15.00 -1.71
CA HIS A 446 -6.71 14.54 -1.17
C HIS A 446 -5.65 14.27 -2.24
N ALA A 447 -6.06 13.78 -3.43
CA ALA A 447 -5.14 13.55 -4.56
C ALA A 447 -4.41 14.83 -5.03
N LEU A 448 -5.01 16.00 -4.80
CA LEU A 448 -4.45 17.29 -5.21
C LEU A 448 -3.76 18.05 -4.05
N HIS A 449 -3.83 17.56 -2.80
CA HIS A 449 -3.18 18.23 -1.67
C HIS A 449 -1.67 18.40 -1.86
N THR A 450 -0.97 17.35 -2.29
CA THR A 450 0.48 17.42 -2.47
C THR A 450 0.90 18.38 -3.60
N PRO A 451 0.29 18.34 -4.81
CA PRO A 451 0.52 19.37 -5.83
C PRO A 451 0.14 20.77 -5.35
N LEU A 452 -0.96 20.92 -4.61
CA LEU A 452 -1.41 22.21 -4.09
C LEU A 452 -0.42 22.79 -3.06
N MET A 453 0.09 21.98 -2.13
CA MET A 453 1.13 22.40 -1.18
C MET A 453 2.39 22.89 -1.89
N SER A 454 2.79 22.23 -2.97
CA SER A 454 3.94 22.65 -3.77
C SER A 454 3.70 23.97 -4.51
N VAL A 455 2.49 24.17 -5.05
CA VAL A 455 2.09 25.44 -5.71
C VAL A 455 1.97 26.57 -4.70
N THR A 456 1.40 26.31 -3.51
CA THR A 456 1.31 27.35 -2.46
C THR A 456 2.68 27.79 -1.97
N ASN A 457 3.67 26.89 -1.92
CA ASN A 457 5.06 27.29 -1.67
C ASN A 457 5.62 28.20 -2.78
N ALA A 458 5.25 27.98 -4.04
CA ALA A 458 5.64 28.84 -5.15
C ALA A 458 5.00 30.25 -5.09
N ILE A 459 3.81 30.39 -4.47
CA ILE A 459 3.16 31.71 -4.21
C ILE A 459 4.01 32.58 -3.28
N SER A 460 4.97 32.01 -2.54
CA SER A 460 6.01 32.77 -1.79
C SER A 460 6.80 33.77 -2.66
N GLY A 461 6.62 33.76 -3.97
CA GLY A 461 7.09 34.81 -4.89
C GLY A 461 6.63 36.24 -4.51
N ILE A 462 5.53 36.40 -3.78
CA ILE A 462 5.11 37.69 -3.21
C ILE A 462 6.16 38.23 -2.22
N ILE A 463 6.82 37.35 -1.46
CA ILE A 463 7.91 37.71 -0.55
C ILE A 463 9.09 38.31 -1.32
N ILE A 464 9.39 37.78 -2.52
CA ILE A 464 10.45 38.30 -3.37
C ILE A 464 10.18 39.76 -3.76
N VAL A 465 8.94 40.09 -4.12
CA VAL A 465 8.55 41.47 -4.48
C VAL A 465 8.72 42.42 -3.30
N GLY A 466 8.26 42.01 -2.11
CA GLY A 466 8.49 42.79 -0.89
C GLY A 466 9.97 42.96 -0.54
N ALA A 467 10.76 41.90 -0.69
CA ALA A 467 12.19 41.94 -0.43
C ALA A 467 12.96 42.82 -1.42
N ILE A 468 12.57 42.83 -2.72
CA ILE A 468 13.17 43.75 -3.72
C ILE A 468 12.94 45.20 -3.33
N LEU A 469 11.74 45.58 -2.88
CA LEU A 469 11.43 46.94 -2.46
C LEU A 469 12.25 47.38 -1.25
N LEU A 470 12.58 46.47 -0.35
CA LEU A 470 13.36 46.75 0.86
C LEU A 470 14.88 46.62 0.64
N ALA A 471 15.34 45.97 -0.43
CA ALA A 471 16.76 45.83 -0.73
C ALA A 471 17.45 47.16 -1.06
N GLY A 472 16.71 48.17 -1.47
CA GLY A 472 17.18 49.55 -1.71
C GLY A 472 17.10 50.45 -0.47
N SER A 473 16.89 49.91 0.72
CA SER A 473 16.82 50.70 1.98
C SER A 473 18.18 51.28 2.37
N ASP A 474 18.18 52.52 2.86
CA ASP A 474 19.37 53.19 3.39
C ASP A 474 19.92 52.50 4.66
N ASN A 475 19.16 51.65 5.30
CA ASN A 475 19.59 50.86 6.45
C ASN A 475 20.28 49.56 5.97
N PRO A 476 21.61 49.41 6.21
CA PRO A 476 22.36 48.25 5.72
C PRO A 476 21.88 46.92 6.28
N ILE A 477 21.32 46.89 7.50
CA ILE A 477 20.77 45.66 8.10
C ILE A 477 19.50 45.22 7.32
N VAL A 478 18.62 46.17 6.99
CA VAL A 478 17.39 45.89 6.20
C VAL A 478 17.75 45.40 4.82
N ALA A 479 18.73 46.04 4.16
CA ALA A 479 19.18 45.63 2.83
C ALA A 479 19.72 44.19 2.82
N VAL A 480 20.60 43.83 3.79
CA VAL A 480 21.17 42.48 3.91
C VAL A 480 20.09 41.44 4.20
N LEU A 481 19.18 41.71 5.14
CA LEU A 481 18.08 40.80 5.45
C LEU A 481 17.14 40.61 4.26
N SER A 482 16.90 41.64 3.47
CA SER A 482 16.07 41.57 2.26
C SER A 482 16.70 40.69 1.16
N VAL A 483 18.04 40.77 0.99
CA VAL A 483 18.74 39.89 0.06
C VAL A 483 18.66 38.42 0.49
N ILE A 484 18.80 38.14 1.79
CA ILE A 484 18.67 36.79 2.34
C ILE A 484 17.23 36.26 2.14
N ALA A 485 16.24 37.09 2.46
CA ALA A 485 14.83 36.74 2.31
C ALA A 485 14.49 36.46 0.82
N MET A 486 15.03 37.25 -0.11
CA MET A 486 14.88 37.05 -1.56
C MET A 486 15.47 35.72 -2.01
N ALA A 487 16.67 35.36 -1.53
CA ALA A 487 17.32 34.10 -1.88
C ALA A 487 16.52 32.88 -1.37
N ILE A 488 16.05 32.91 -0.11
CA ILE A 488 15.23 31.83 0.46
C ILE A 488 13.89 31.70 -0.28
N ALA A 489 13.22 32.81 -0.56
CA ALA A 489 11.95 32.80 -1.28
C ALA A 489 12.11 32.30 -2.72
N ALA A 490 13.22 32.62 -3.40
CA ALA A 490 13.54 32.10 -4.73
C ALA A 490 13.71 30.57 -4.72
N ILE A 491 14.40 30.01 -3.73
CA ILE A 491 14.51 28.54 -3.56
C ILE A 491 13.12 27.89 -3.43
N ASN A 492 12.21 28.48 -2.64
CA ASN A 492 10.86 27.95 -2.49
C ASN A 492 10.06 28.03 -3.79
N VAL A 493 10.16 29.11 -4.55
CA VAL A 493 9.45 29.28 -5.82
C VAL A 493 9.92 28.25 -6.84
N PHE A 494 11.22 28.17 -7.09
CA PHE A 494 11.78 27.23 -8.09
C PHE A 494 11.61 25.78 -7.63
N GLY A 495 11.84 25.48 -6.35
CA GLY A 495 11.64 24.16 -5.76
C GLY A 495 10.18 23.71 -5.83
N GLY A 496 9.24 24.57 -5.49
CA GLY A 496 7.81 24.29 -5.58
C GLY A 496 7.34 23.98 -7.00
N PHE A 497 7.75 24.77 -8.00
CA PHE A 497 7.41 24.51 -9.39
C PHE A 497 8.06 23.22 -9.92
N LEU A 498 9.31 22.92 -9.57
CA LEU A 498 9.98 21.69 -9.98
C LEU A 498 9.30 20.44 -9.43
N VAL A 499 8.92 20.47 -8.14
CA VAL A 499 8.21 19.36 -7.50
C VAL A 499 6.81 19.18 -8.10
N THR A 500 6.07 20.28 -8.29
CA THR A 500 4.75 20.25 -8.94
C THR A 500 4.82 19.68 -10.35
N HIS A 501 5.79 20.14 -11.17
CA HIS A 501 5.97 19.63 -12.53
C HIS A 501 6.29 18.13 -12.55
N ARG A 502 7.18 17.68 -11.65
CA ARG A 502 7.52 16.26 -11.53
C ARG A 502 6.31 15.40 -11.12
N MET A 503 5.48 15.88 -10.18
CA MET A 503 4.26 15.20 -9.76
C MET A 503 3.20 15.15 -10.85
N LEU A 504 2.93 16.27 -11.51
CA LEU A 504 1.96 16.32 -12.60
C LEU A 504 2.36 15.42 -13.77
N LYS A 505 3.66 15.28 -14.04
CA LYS A 505 4.18 14.36 -15.06
C LYS A 505 3.90 12.89 -14.72
N MET A 506 3.76 12.53 -13.45
CA MET A 506 3.35 11.16 -13.05
C MET A 506 1.87 10.86 -13.34
N PHE A 507 1.03 11.89 -13.49
CA PHE A 507 -0.39 11.74 -13.84
C PHE A 507 -0.66 11.88 -15.35
N GLN A 508 0.34 12.29 -16.13
CA GLN A 508 0.22 12.33 -17.59
C GLN A 508 0.56 10.94 -18.14
N ARG A 509 -0.35 10.35 -18.92
CA ARG A 509 -0.03 9.20 -19.77
C ARG A 509 1.16 9.60 -20.64
N SER A 510 2.19 8.78 -20.67
CA SER A 510 3.21 8.88 -21.71
C SER A 510 2.50 8.64 -23.06
N SER A 511 2.13 9.71 -23.74
CA SER A 511 1.83 9.64 -25.16
C SER A 511 3.13 9.18 -25.81
N GLY A 512 3.13 7.96 -26.36
CA GLY A 512 4.22 7.43 -27.12
C GLY A 512 4.62 8.45 -28.17
N ASN A 513 5.88 8.77 -28.19
CA ASN A 513 6.48 9.46 -29.32
C ASN A 513 6.59 8.48 -30.48
N GLU A 514 6.12 8.96 -31.61
CA GLU A 514 6.52 8.52 -32.93
C GLU A 514 8.06 8.47 -33.09
#